data_0ce4e4abe231b21bfb00cd6c70c0ce12
#
_entry.id   0ce4e4abe231b21bfb00cd6c70c0ce12
#
_cell.length_a   1.000
_cell.length_b   1.000
_cell.length_c   1.000
_cell.angle_alpha   90.00
_cell.angle_beta   90.00
_cell.angle_gamma   90.00
#
_symmetry.space_group_name_H-M   'P 1'
#
loop_
_entity.id
_entity.type
_entity.pdbx_description
1 polymer ?
#
loop_
_entity_poly.entity_id
_entity_poly.type
_entity_poly.pdbx_seq_one_letter_code
_entity_poly.pdbx_strand_id
1 'polypeptide(L)'
;GIRYIVAGAYAIYEHTGIYRKTKDLDLLFEPASVVPAARALRDAGFVTRLEDAHWLAKATHGEYFVDLIYGMGNGIAVIDEGWISHSHPGILAGTPVRIAPAEELIWHRLFISERHRHDMSDIVHLILCLGDAIDWDRLVARVGQNWPLLLSQVLMFGYVYPGYRKNIPEWV
;
A
#
# COMPACT_ATOMS: atom_id res chain seq x y z
N GLY A 1 5.89 -2.43 -21.77
CA GLY A 1 5.32 -1.33 -21.00
C GLY A 1 5.90 -1.30 -19.58
N ILE A 2 5.76 -0.21 -18.88
CA ILE A 2 6.20 -0.07 -17.48
C ILE A 2 5.14 -0.73 -16.59
N ARG A 3 5.54 -1.68 -15.75
CA ARG A 3 4.64 -2.32 -14.79
C ARG A 3 4.54 -1.46 -13.54
N TYR A 4 3.32 -1.25 -13.06
CA TYR A 4 3.03 -0.57 -11.81
C TYR A 4 1.73 -1.11 -11.20
N ILE A 5 1.53 -0.86 -9.91
CA ILE A 5 0.29 -1.15 -9.21
C ILE A 5 -0.18 0.07 -8.42
N VAL A 6 -1.48 0.28 -8.34
CA VAL A 6 -2.09 1.36 -7.57
C VAL A 6 -2.15 0.95 -6.10
N ALA A 7 -1.75 1.87 -5.24
CA ALA A 7 -1.74 1.71 -3.79
C ALA A 7 -2.46 2.87 -3.07
N GLY A 8 -2.10 3.14 -1.82
CA GLY A 8 -2.57 4.28 -1.05
C GLY A 8 -4.08 4.34 -0.88
N ALA A 9 -4.63 5.55 -0.83
CA ALA A 9 -6.04 5.76 -0.55
C ALA A 9 -6.97 5.15 -1.61
N TYR A 10 -6.53 5.10 -2.87
CA TYR A 10 -7.32 4.49 -3.95
C TYR A 10 -7.41 2.96 -3.81
N ALA A 11 -6.32 2.29 -3.46
CA ALA A 11 -6.36 0.85 -3.23
C ALA A 11 -7.16 0.50 -1.96
N ILE A 12 -7.03 1.28 -0.90
CA ILE A 12 -7.85 1.12 0.32
C ILE A 12 -9.34 1.25 -0.02
N TYR A 13 -9.70 2.27 -0.82
CA TYR A 13 -11.09 2.44 -1.27
C TYR A 13 -11.59 1.24 -2.08
N GLU A 14 -10.79 0.72 -3.00
CA GLU A 14 -11.14 -0.44 -3.83
C GLU A 14 -11.43 -1.68 -2.98
N HIS A 15 -10.63 -1.90 -1.92
CA HIS A 15 -10.83 -3.02 -1.01
C HIS A 15 -11.96 -2.85 -0.01
N THR A 16 -12.23 -1.60 0.44
CA THR A 16 -13.08 -1.35 1.61
C THR A 16 -14.36 -0.58 1.29
N GLY A 17 -14.42 0.10 0.14
CA GLY A 17 -15.46 1.08 -0.16
C GLY A 17 -15.39 2.36 0.69
N ILE A 18 -14.39 2.50 1.56
CA ILE A 18 -14.23 3.67 2.44
C ILE A 18 -13.44 4.74 1.73
N TYR A 19 -14.13 5.80 1.32
CA TYR A 19 -13.51 6.93 0.63
C TYR A 19 -12.80 7.87 1.59
N ARG A 20 -11.56 8.23 1.24
CA ARG A 20 -10.79 9.30 1.87
C ARG A 20 -10.29 10.28 0.80
N LYS A 21 -10.54 11.57 1.01
CA LYS A 21 -10.05 12.59 0.10
C LYS A 21 -8.51 12.58 0.11
N THR A 22 -7.92 12.47 -1.07
CA THR A 22 -6.47 12.52 -1.27
C THR A 22 -6.14 13.44 -2.43
N LYS A 23 -4.92 14.00 -2.45
CA LYS A 23 -4.36 14.78 -3.57
C LYS A 23 -3.27 14.00 -4.32
N ASP A 24 -2.85 12.88 -3.75
CA ASP A 24 -1.79 12.02 -4.25
C ASP A 24 -2.35 10.74 -4.88
N LEU A 25 -1.63 10.25 -5.85
CA LEU A 25 -1.79 8.94 -6.43
C LEU A 25 -0.53 8.13 -6.12
N ASP A 26 -0.68 7.13 -5.25
CA ASP A 26 0.42 6.22 -4.89
C ASP A 26 0.54 5.11 -5.93
N LEU A 27 1.66 5.05 -6.62
CA LEU A 27 2.00 4.00 -7.58
C LEU A 27 3.25 3.25 -7.10
N LEU A 28 3.13 1.93 -7.00
CA LEU A 28 4.22 1.06 -6.59
C LEU A 28 4.93 0.48 -7.82
N PHE A 29 6.25 0.48 -7.77
CA PHE A 29 7.13 0.02 -8.83
C PHE A 29 8.22 -0.89 -8.28
N GLU A 30 8.62 -1.87 -9.05
CA GLU A 30 9.94 -2.46 -8.83
C GLU A 30 11.03 -1.38 -9.04
N PRO A 31 12.11 -1.38 -8.25
CA PRO A 31 13.14 -0.31 -8.32
C PRO A 31 13.67 -0.03 -9.72
N ALA A 32 13.85 -1.08 -10.55
CA ALA A 32 14.33 -0.94 -11.92
C ALA A 32 13.37 -0.17 -12.85
N SER A 33 12.08 -0.08 -12.50
CA SER A 33 11.04 0.56 -13.30
C SER A 33 10.85 2.05 -12.99
N VAL A 34 11.43 2.56 -11.91
CA VAL A 34 11.20 3.94 -11.43
C VAL A 34 11.77 4.99 -12.39
N VAL A 35 13.00 4.80 -12.86
CA VAL A 35 13.63 5.76 -13.79
C VAL A 35 12.88 5.84 -15.12
N PRO A 36 12.51 4.71 -15.76
CA PRO A 36 11.61 4.74 -16.92
C PRO A 36 10.26 5.41 -16.65
N ALA A 37 9.63 5.14 -15.49
CA ALA A 37 8.35 5.75 -15.11
C ALA A 37 8.47 7.26 -14.93
N ALA A 38 9.48 7.73 -14.22
CA ALA A 38 9.75 9.16 -14.04
C ALA A 38 10.02 9.87 -15.37
N ARG A 39 10.69 9.20 -16.33
CA ARG A 39 10.88 9.73 -17.68
C ARG A 39 9.56 9.87 -18.42
N ALA A 40 8.74 8.82 -18.43
CA ALA A 40 7.43 8.85 -19.10
C ALA A 40 6.53 9.96 -18.53
N LEU A 41 6.55 10.18 -17.22
CA LEU A 41 5.81 11.28 -16.59
C LEU A 41 6.36 12.66 -16.98
N ARG A 42 7.67 12.83 -17.09
CA ARG A 42 8.26 14.08 -17.63
C ARG A 42 7.83 14.34 -19.07
N ASP A 43 7.85 13.31 -19.90
CA ASP A 43 7.41 13.42 -21.30
C ASP A 43 5.91 13.80 -21.40
N ALA A 44 5.12 13.46 -20.38
CA ALA A 44 3.72 13.86 -20.21
C ALA A 44 3.53 15.23 -19.51
N GLY A 45 4.60 15.98 -19.25
CA GLY A 45 4.54 17.33 -18.69
C GLY A 45 4.61 17.43 -17.16
N PHE A 46 4.89 16.33 -16.45
CA PHE A 46 5.12 16.37 -15.01
C PHE A 46 6.54 16.82 -14.67
N VAL A 47 6.69 17.53 -13.55
CA VAL A 47 7.99 17.78 -12.93
C VAL A 47 8.30 16.61 -11.99
N THR A 48 9.42 15.92 -12.21
CA THR A 48 9.79 14.77 -11.38
C THR A 48 10.99 15.08 -10.49
N ARG A 49 10.95 14.62 -9.24
CA ARG A 49 12.00 14.78 -8.25
C ARG A 49 12.22 13.48 -7.49
N LEU A 50 13.48 13.17 -7.20
CA LEU A 50 13.84 12.11 -6.26
C LEU A 50 13.73 12.69 -4.84
N GLU A 51 12.81 12.19 -4.06
CA GLU A 51 12.61 12.62 -2.66
C GLU A 51 13.54 11.84 -1.72
N ASP A 52 13.61 10.53 -1.91
CA ASP A 52 14.48 9.63 -1.17
C ASP A 52 15.02 8.55 -2.11
N ALA A 53 16.33 8.35 -2.08
CA ALA A 53 17.01 7.41 -2.98
C ALA A 53 16.66 5.93 -2.74
N HIS A 54 16.08 5.61 -1.58
CA HIS A 54 15.79 4.23 -1.19
C HIS A 54 14.36 3.80 -1.49
N TRP A 55 13.39 4.76 -1.56
CA TRP A 55 12.00 4.33 -1.62
C TRP A 55 11.02 5.25 -2.38
N LEU A 56 11.35 6.55 -2.64
CA LEU A 56 10.35 7.50 -3.11
C LEU A 56 10.89 8.49 -4.16
N ALA A 57 10.24 8.55 -5.29
CA ALA A 57 10.29 9.70 -6.20
C ALA A 57 8.89 10.30 -6.33
N LYS A 58 8.82 11.59 -6.69
CA LYS A 58 7.56 12.32 -6.84
C LYS A 58 7.48 12.96 -8.21
N ALA A 59 6.29 12.94 -8.81
CA ALA A 59 5.95 13.65 -10.04
C ALA A 59 4.80 14.62 -9.76
N THR A 60 4.96 15.89 -10.12
CA THR A 60 3.98 16.95 -9.85
C THR A 60 3.47 17.60 -11.12
N HIS A 61 2.16 17.90 -11.16
CA HIS A 61 1.53 18.67 -12.22
C HIS A 61 0.42 19.55 -11.62
N GLY A 62 0.64 20.85 -11.54
CA GLY A 62 -0.25 21.78 -10.84
C GLY A 62 -0.35 21.44 -9.34
N GLU A 63 -1.56 21.24 -8.86
CA GLU A 63 -1.83 20.89 -7.45
C GLU A 63 -1.78 19.38 -7.18
N TYR A 64 -1.65 18.55 -8.20
CA TYR A 64 -1.68 17.10 -8.12
C TYR A 64 -0.27 16.51 -8.18
N PHE A 65 -0.09 15.39 -7.52
CA PHE A 65 1.16 14.67 -7.58
C PHE A 65 0.96 13.17 -7.55
N VAL A 66 1.93 12.49 -8.11
CA VAL A 66 2.04 11.04 -8.14
C VAL A 66 3.28 10.66 -7.35
N ASP A 67 3.10 9.79 -6.38
CA ASP A 67 4.19 9.18 -5.64
C ASP A 67 4.62 7.88 -6.34
N LEU A 68 5.89 7.84 -6.76
CA LEU A 68 6.51 6.66 -7.33
C LEU A 68 7.26 5.96 -6.20
N ILE A 69 6.62 4.93 -5.64
CA ILE A 69 7.11 4.21 -4.46
C ILE A 69 7.77 2.91 -4.93
N TYR A 70 8.99 2.63 -4.50
CA TYR A 70 9.76 1.45 -4.88
C TYR A 70 10.43 0.73 -3.70
N GLY A 71 10.13 1.16 -2.50
CA GLY A 71 10.57 0.59 -1.24
C GLY A 71 9.73 1.09 -0.09
N MET A 72 10.18 0.84 1.12
CA MET A 72 9.58 1.36 2.34
C MET A 72 10.52 2.33 3.02
N GLY A 73 9.99 3.39 3.63
CA GLY A 73 10.76 4.47 4.25
C GLY A 73 11.73 3.99 5.35
N ASN A 74 11.45 2.85 5.98
CA ASN A 74 12.32 2.23 6.97
C ASN A 74 13.48 1.41 6.35
N GLY A 75 13.54 1.27 5.01
CA GLY A 75 14.58 0.54 4.29
C GLY A 75 14.57 -0.99 4.48
N ILE A 76 13.56 -1.56 5.15
CA ILE A 76 13.49 -3.01 5.42
C ILE A 76 13.02 -3.79 4.19
N ALA A 77 12.11 -3.21 3.40
CA ALA A 77 11.55 -3.88 2.25
C ALA A 77 11.54 -3.01 1.00
N VAL A 78 11.64 -3.68 -0.15
CA VAL A 78 11.47 -3.10 -1.49
C VAL A 78 10.22 -3.69 -2.14
N ILE A 79 9.71 -3.00 -3.15
CA ILE A 79 8.61 -3.53 -3.96
C ILE A 79 9.19 -4.63 -4.87
N ASP A 80 8.72 -5.85 -4.69
CA ASP A 80 9.18 -7.04 -5.42
C ASP A 80 8.08 -7.63 -6.33
N GLU A 81 8.42 -8.67 -7.09
CA GLU A 81 7.46 -9.39 -7.96
C GLU A 81 6.26 -9.92 -7.18
N GLY A 82 6.39 -10.22 -5.88
CA GLY A 82 5.27 -10.68 -5.04
C GLY A 82 4.14 -9.66 -4.94
N TRP A 83 4.47 -8.36 -4.95
CA TRP A 83 3.46 -7.29 -4.99
C TRP A 83 2.67 -7.31 -6.29
N ILE A 84 3.39 -7.51 -7.40
CA ILE A 84 2.81 -7.44 -8.74
C ILE A 84 1.99 -8.70 -9.05
N SER A 85 2.52 -9.89 -8.76
CA SER A 85 1.88 -11.16 -9.07
C SER A 85 0.58 -11.38 -8.31
N HIS A 86 0.47 -10.89 -7.06
CA HIS A 86 -0.74 -10.98 -6.25
C HIS A 86 -1.68 -9.77 -6.41
N SER A 87 -1.29 -8.75 -7.20
CA SER A 87 -2.19 -7.63 -7.50
C SER A 87 -3.42 -8.11 -8.29
N HIS A 88 -4.56 -7.44 -8.11
CA HIS A 88 -5.79 -7.77 -8.81
C HIS A 88 -6.23 -6.66 -9.77
N PRO A 89 -7.07 -6.95 -10.79
CA PRO A 89 -7.56 -5.93 -11.71
C PRO A 89 -8.52 -4.97 -10.99
N GLY A 90 -8.45 -3.69 -11.36
CA GLY A 90 -9.34 -2.64 -10.92
C GLY A 90 -9.53 -1.57 -12.00
N ILE A 91 -10.35 -0.56 -11.72
CA ILE A 91 -10.58 0.57 -12.63
C ILE A 91 -10.38 1.86 -11.85
N LEU A 92 -9.44 2.69 -12.30
CA LEU A 92 -9.20 4.02 -11.74
C LEU A 92 -9.54 5.09 -12.79
N ALA A 93 -10.54 5.92 -12.50
CA ALA A 93 -11.02 6.98 -13.40
C ALA A 93 -11.26 6.47 -14.85
N GLY A 94 -11.88 5.29 -15.00
CA GLY A 94 -12.16 4.66 -16.28
C GLY A 94 -10.98 3.95 -16.93
N THR A 95 -9.80 3.97 -16.31
CA THR A 95 -8.60 3.30 -16.82
C THR A 95 -8.41 1.96 -16.10
N PRO A 96 -8.25 0.84 -16.84
CA PRO A 96 -7.88 -0.44 -16.24
C PRO A 96 -6.50 -0.35 -15.58
N VAL A 97 -6.42 -0.78 -14.33
CA VAL A 97 -5.20 -0.77 -13.53
C VAL A 97 -5.05 -2.08 -12.75
N ARG A 98 -3.89 -2.25 -12.14
CA ARG A 98 -3.67 -3.28 -11.12
C ARG A 98 -3.69 -2.62 -9.75
N ILE A 99 -4.37 -3.25 -8.78
CA ILE A 99 -4.53 -2.77 -7.41
C ILE A 99 -3.65 -3.61 -6.49
N ALA A 100 -2.98 -2.97 -5.57
CA ALA A 100 -2.13 -3.63 -4.58
C ALA A 100 -2.93 -4.60 -3.71
N PRO A 101 -2.41 -5.80 -3.39
CA PRO A 101 -3.08 -6.74 -2.52
C PRO A 101 -3.23 -6.19 -1.10
N ALA A 102 -4.23 -6.65 -0.38
CA ALA A 102 -4.53 -6.18 0.98
C ALA A 102 -3.37 -6.46 1.95
N GLU A 103 -2.75 -7.61 1.83
CA GLU A 103 -1.63 -8.04 2.68
C GLU A 103 -0.43 -7.11 2.55
N GLU A 104 -0.08 -6.73 1.31
CA GLU A 104 0.99 -5.76 1.06
C GLU A 104 0.60 -4.36 1.52
N LEU A 105 -0.66 -3.96 1.36
CA LEU A 105 -1.12 -2.67 1.91
C LEU A 105 -1.00 -2.65 3.43
N ILE A 106 -1.41 -3.72 4.13
CA ILE A 106 -1.24 -3.84 5.58
C ILE A 106 0.25 -3.78 5.93
N TRP A 107 1.08 -4.59 5.28
CA TRP A 107 2.51 -4.62 5.51
C TRP A 107 3.17 -3.26 5.31
N HIS A 108 2.82 -2.56 4.22
CA HIS A 108 3.29 -1.20 3.95
C HIS A 108 2.87 -0.23 5.07
N ARG A 109 1.59 -0.28 5.51
CA ARG A 109 1.10 0.58 6.60
C ARG A 109 1.78 0.31 7.94
N LEU A 110 2.11 -0.93 8.23
CA LEU A 110 2.91 -1.28 9.42
C LEU A 110 4.29 -0.62 9.36
N PHE A 111 4.95 -0.63 8.20
CA PHE A 111 6.35 -0.22 8.04
C PHE A 111 6.55 1.28 7.80
N ILE A 112 5.49 2.04 7.46
CA ILE A 112 5.54 3.50 7.44
C ILE A 112 5.16 4.12 8.80
N SER A 113 4.84 3.30 9.81
CA SER A 113 4.55 3.81 11.14
C SER A 113 5.81 4.43 11.76
N GLU A 114 5.70 5.72 12.09
CA GLU A 114 6.77 6.53 12.69
C GLU A 114 6.23 7.31 13.90
N ARG A 115 7.10 8.04 14.60
CA ARG A 115 6.71 8.83 15.78
C ARG A 115 5.56 9.79 15.53
N HIS A 116 5.45 10.28 14.29
CA HIS A 116 4.47 11.32 13.91
C HIS A 116 3.43 10.83 12.90
N ARG A 117 3.48 9.54 12.54
CA ARG A 117 2.57 8.96 11.55
C ARG A 117 2.17 7.54 11.94
N HIS A 118 0.85 7.34 12.06
CA HIS A 118 0.24 6.04 12.33
C HIS A 118 -0.99 5.88 11.43
N ASP A 119 -0.88 5.02 10.43
CA ASP A 119 -1.98 4.74 9.50
C ASP A 119 -2.81 3.50 9.92
N MET A 120 -3.03 3.36 11.24
CA MET A 120 -3.72 2.21 11.84
C MET A 120 -5.16 2.06 11.37
N SER A 121 -5.85 3.16 11.08
CA SER A 121 -7.23 3.13 10.60
C SER A 121 -7.35 2.36 9.28
N ASP A 122 -6.40 2.51 8.37
CA ASP A 122 -6.40 1.78 7.10
C ASP A 122 -6.30 0.27 7.33
N ILE A 123 -5.42 -0.16 8.28
CA ILE A 123 -5.22 -1.57 8.61
C ILE A 123 -6.50 -2.18 9.21
N VAL A 124 -7.09 -1.52 10.21
CA VAL A 124 -8.29 -2.05 10.87
C VAL A 124 -9.50 -2.07 9.92
N HIS A 125 -9.59 -1.13 8.96
CA HIS A 125 -10.62 -1.15 7.93
C HIS A 125 -10.43 -2.28 6.92
N LEU A 126 -9.19 -2.57 6.51
CA LEU A 126 -8.90 -3.73 5.66
C LEU A 126 -9.31 -5.02 6.37
N ILE A 127 -8.94 -5.20 7.64
CA ILE A 127 -9.35 -6.38 8.43
C ILE A 127 -10.87 -6.45 8.58
N LEU A 128 -11.53 -5.30 8.83
CA LEU A 128 -12.99 -5.25 8.98
C LEU A 128 -13.72 -5.70 7.71
N CYS A 129 -13.28 -5.20 6.57
CA CYS A 129 -13.97 -5.41 5.30
C CYS A 129 -13.63 -6.74 4.62
N LEU A 130 -12.39 -7.21 4.79
CA LEU A 130 -11.90 -8.39 4.09
C LEU A 130 -11.89 -9.65 4.97
N GLY A 131 -11.56 -9.52 6.26
CA GLY A 131 -11.59 -10.65 7.20
C GLY A 131 -10.96 -11.92 6.67
N ASP A 132 -11.80 -12.93 6.39
CA ASP A 132 -11.37 -14.24 5.90
C ASP A 132 -10.78 -14.21 4.47
N ALA A 133 -10.95 -13.11 3.71
CA ALA A 133 -10.38 -12.96 2.38
C ALA A 133 -8.90 -12.53 2.42
N ILE A 134 -8.37 -12.13 3.59
CA ILE A 134 -6.95 -11.87 3.78
C ILE A 134 -6.20 -13.19 3.82
N ASP A 135 -5.14 -13.32 3.02
CA ASP A 135 -4.18 -14.42 3.15
C ASP A 135 -3.27 -14.15 4.36
N TRP A 136 -3.74 -14.58 5.53
CA TRP A 136 -3.03 -14.38 6.80
C TRP A 136 -1.68 -15.08 6.87
N ASP A 137 -1.55 -16.27 6.26
CA ASP A 137 -0.27 -16.98 6.21
C ASP A 137 0.77 -16.17 5.45
N ARG A 138 0.38 -15.62 4.31
CA ARG A 138 1.23 -14.76 3.50
C ARG A 138 1.55 -13.45 4.22
N LEU A 139 0.56 -12.79 4.84
CA LEU A 139 0.77 -11.57 5.61
C LEU A 139 1.77 -11.77 6.74
N VAL A 140 1.61 -12.82 7.54
CA VAL A 140 2.54 -13.16 8.63
C VAL A 140 3.93 -13.47 8.09
N ALA A 141 4.04 -14.20 6.98
CA ALA A 141 5.33 -14.48 6.33
C ALA A 141 6.02 -13.19 5.84
N ARG A 142 5.27 -12.24 5.28
CA ARG A 142 5.79 -10.93 4.83
C ARG A 142 6.29 -10.07 6.00
N VAL A 143 5.54 -10.03 7.09
CA VAL A 143 5.91 -9.25 8.29
C VAL A 143 7.11 -9.87 9.01
N GLY A 144 7.20 -11.21 9.05
CA GLY A 144 8.33 -11.97 9.56
C GLY A 144 8.68 -11.59 11.01
N GLN A 145 9.95 -11.30 11.28
CA GLN A 145 10.43 -10.93 12.63
C GLN A 145 9.77 -9.67 13.22
N ASN A 146 9.11 -8.87 12.39
CA ASN A 146 8.38 -7.67 12.83
C ASN A 146 6.91 -7.99 13.20
N TRP A 147 6.56 -9.26 13.39
CA TRP A 147 5.22 -9.70 13.80
C TRP A 147 4.62 -8.94 14.99
N PRO A 148 5.39 -8.40 15.95
CA PRO A 148 4.78 -7.63 17.04
C PRO A 148 4.04 -6.38 16.57
N LEU A 149 4.42 -5.81 15.40
CA LEU A 149 3.69 -4.70 14.77
C LEU A 149 2.31 -5.17 14.30
N LEU A 150 2.24 -6.33 13.65
CA LEU A 150 0.97 -6.91 13.21
C LEU A 150 0.09 -7.26 14.42
N LEU A 151 0.65 -7.92 15.43
CA LEU A 151 -0.08 -8.26 16.66
C LEU A 151 -0.68 -7.01 17.31
N SER A 152 0.04 -5.89 17.35
CA SER A 152 -0.48 -4.64 17.89
C SER A 152 -1.75 -4.17 17.16
N GLN A 153 -1.83 -4.37 15.84
CA GLN A 153 -2.99 -4.02 15.04
C GLN A 153 -4.15 -5.00 15.23
N VAL A 154 -3.85 -6.29 15.37
CA VAL A 154 -4.82 -7.33 15.69
C VAL A 154 -5.49 -7.04 17.03
N LEU A 155 -4.71 -6.71 18.05
CA LEU A 155 -5.23 -6.33 19.36
C LEU A 155 -6.08 -5.05 19.30
N MET A 156 -5.61 -4.04 18.57
CA MET A 156 -6.35 -2.80 18.36
C MET A 156 -7.66 -3.04 17.61
N PHE A 157 -7.64 -3.87 16.55
CA PHE A 157 -8.85 -4.26 15.85
C PHE A 157 -9.86 -4.93 16.79
N GLY A 158 -9.42 -5.88 17.61
CA GLY A 158 -10.27 -6.57 18.59
C GLY A 158 -10.86 -5.65 19.64
N TYR A 159 -10.19 -4.53 19.94
CA TYR A 159 -10.70 -3.49 20.83
C TYR A 159 -11.70 -2.57 20.14
N VAL A 160 -11.40 -2.09 18.94
CA VAL A 160 -12.24 -1.14 18.18
C VAL A 160 -13.49 -1.82 17.63
N TYR A 161 -13.37 -3.08 17.18
CA TYR A 161 -14.44 -3.86 16.57
C TYR A 161 -14.70 -5.19 17.29
N PRO A 162 -15.14 -5.19 18.57
CA PRO A 162 -15.22 -6.41 19.39
C PRO A 162 -16.18 -7.46 18.82
N GLY A 163 -17.21 -7.03 18.08
CA GLY A 163 -18.17 -7.94 17.40
C GLY A 163 -17.63 -8.63 16.14
N TYR A 164 -16.47 -8.22 15.65
CA TYR A 164 -15.86 -8.71 14.40
C TYR A 164 -14.56 -9.49 14.63
N ARG A 165 -14.26 -9.90 15.87
CA ARG A 165 -13.03 -10.66 16.18
C ARG A 165 -12.86 -11.92 15.35
N LYS A 166 -13.96 -12.54 14.92
CA LYS A 166 -13.97 -13.70 14.02
C LYS A 166 -13.34 -13.44 12.64
N ASN A 167 -13.15 -12.17 12.25
CA ASN A 167 -12.45 -11.80 11.01
C ASN A 167 -10.94 -12.10 11.08
N ILE A 168 -10.44 -12.45 12.26
CA ILE A 168 -9.05 -12.83 12.49
C ILE A 168 -9.04 -14.31 12.84
N PRO A 169 -8.24 -15.15 12.16
CA PRO A 169 -8.10 -16.56 12.52
C PRO A 169 -7.56 -16.73 13.96
N GLU A 170 -8.01 -17.78 14.64
CA GLU A 170 -7.62 -18.04 16.04
C GLU A 170 -6.10 -18.26 16.23
N TRP A 171 -5.40 -18.66 15.17
CA TRP A 171 -3.97 -18.92 15.22
C TRP A 171 -3.10 -17.65 15.02
N VAL A 172 -3.66 -16.54 14.55
CA VAL A 172 -2.98 -15.22 14.41
C VAL A 172 -2.87 -14.51 15.75
#